data_3e2b78249e93ab72788034a12bc5e531
#
_entry.id   3e2b78249e93ab72788034a12bc5e531
#
_cell.length_a   1.000
_cell.length_b   1.000
_cell.length_c   1.000
_cell.angle_alpha   90.00
_cell.angle_beta   90.00
_cell.angle_gamma   90.00
#
_symmetry.space_group_name_H-M   'P 1'
#
loop_
_entity.id
_entity.type
_entity.pdbx_description
1 polymer ?
#
loop_
_entity_poly.entity_id
_entity_poly.type
_entity_poly.pdbx_seq_one_letter_code
_entity_poly.pdbx_strand_id
1 'polypeptide(L)'
;MRMYLQGEFDYGLPEPPWRPKRPDRVFYGLFLQQKDYSRFADCQNGLCSQCGITGSRLLRHRFHVSLQHVGDYKRLRTKTIFAAARSGRRIVMSEFEVTFRHFRSFPGRPATRGSPAKHPFVLLADDGPVCELSRRLGAEMLREGLKASDGFVPHLTLAYDQKLIPQQPIGPISFVAREFVLVHSLRGLKKYVFPECWPLSAM
;
A
#
# COMPACT_ATOMS: atom_id res chain seq x y z
N MET A 1 5.49 -14.04 -18.91
CA MET A 1 4.04 -14.16 -18.65
C MET A 1 3.87 -14.83 -17.30
N ARG A 2 3.73 -14.05 -16.20
CA ARG A 2 3.45 -14.60 -14.88
C ARG A 2 1.96 -14.93 -14.82
N MET A 3 1.65 -16.21 -14.70
CA MET A 3 0.30 -16.65 -14.35
C MET A 3 0.01 -16.17 -12.94
N TYR A 4 -0.82 -15.14 -12.83
CA TYR A 4 -1.48 -14.83 -11.56
C TYR A 4 -2.51 -15.95 -11.35
N LEU A 5 -2.31 -16.74 -10.31
CA LEU A 5 -3.33 -17.68 -9.86
C LEU A 5 -4.62 -16.88 -9.65
N GLN A 6 -5.60 -17.08 -10.50
CA GLN A 6 -6.97 -16.67 -10.26
C GLN A 6 -7.38 -17.33 -8.95
N GLY A 7 -7.32 -16.55 -7.87
CA GLY A 7 -7.90 -16.99 -6.61
C GLY A 7 -9.38 -17.20 -6.87
N GLU A 8 -9.89 -18.40 -6.64
CA GLU A 8 -11.31 -18.67 -6.63
C GLU A 8 -11.99 -17.64 -5.72
N PHE A 9 -12.75 -16.75 -6.32
CA PHE A 9 -13.65 -15.88 -5.58
C PHE A 9 -14.78 -16.74 -5.07
N ASP A 10 -14.74 -17.05 -3.80
CA ASP A 10 -15.79 -17.78 -3.13
C ASP A 10 -17.05 -16.89 -2.99
N TYR A 11 -17.88 -16.94 -4.04
CA TYR A 11 -19.12 -16.19 -4.12
C TYR A 11 -20.24 -16.96 -3.40
N GLY A 12 -20.25 -16.91 -2.10
CA GLY A 12 -21.43 -17.34 -1.36
C GLY A 12 -21.26 -18.46 -0.36
N LEU A 13 -20.07 -18.98 -0.17
CA LEU A 13 -19.83 -19.89 0.96
C LEU A 13 -19.83 -19.10 2.28
N PRO A 14 -20.36 -19.65 3.38
CA PRO A 14 -20.30 -19.02 4.67
C PRO A 14 -18.85 -18.81 5.07
N GLU A 15 -18.53 -17.60 5.59
CA GLU A 15 -17.17 -17.29 6.04
C GLU A 15 -16.72 -18.37 7.03
N PRO A 16 -15.49 -18.91 6.85
CA PRO A 16 -14.94 -19.87 7.80
C PRO A 16 -15.00 -19.27 9.22
N PRO A 17 -15.51 -20.00 10.23
CA PRO A 17 -15.73 -19.48 11.58
C PRO A 17 -14.47 -18.97 12.28
N TRP A 18 -13.29 -19.36 11.79
CA TRP A 18 -11.97 -18.93 12.30
C TRP A 18 -11.43 -17.66 11.66
N ARG A 19 -12.10 -17.09 10.62
CA ARG A 19 -11.63 -15.85 9.98
C ARG A 19 -11.79 -14.68 10.97
N PRO A 20 -10.70 -13.97 11.31
CA PRO A 20 -10.81 -12.81 12.20
C PRO A 20 -11.80 -11.78 11.64
N LYS A 21 -12.68 -11.25 12.49
CA LYS A 21 -13.74 -10.26 12.13
C LYS A 21 -13.21 -8.88 11.74
N ARG A 22 -12.01 -8.79 11.14
CA ARG A 22 -11.45 -7.54 10.63
C ARG A 22 -11.89 -7.35 9.20
N PRO A 23 -12.45 -6.15 8.85
CA PRO A 23 -12.85 -5.89 7.48
C PRO A 23 -11.65 -5.99 6.55
N ASP A 24 -11.86 -6.55 5.36
CA ASP A 24 -10.88 -6.58 4.29
C ASP A 24 -10.67 -5.17 3.76
N ARG A 25 -9.46 -4.88 3.29
CA ARG A 25 -9.13 -3.59 2.70
C ARG A 25 -8.87 -3.71 1.23
N VAL A 26 -9.43 -2.80 0.45
CA VAL A 26 -9.14 -2.67 -0.98
C VAL A 26 -8.46 -1.32 -1.23
N PHE A 27 -7.35 -1.34 -1.95
CA PHE A 27 -6.58 -0.14 -2.27
C PHE A 27 -5.74 -0.35 -3.54
N TYR A 28 -5.28 0.73 -4.17
CA TYR A 28 -4.26 0.67 -5.21
C TYR A 28 -2.88 0.92 -4.61
N GLY A 29 -1.86 0.25 -5.17
CA GLY A 29 -0.50 0.39 -4.68
C GLY A 29 0.57 0.13 -5.73
N LEU A 30 1.74 0.71 -5.48
CA LEU A 30 2.99 0.43 -6.17
C LEU A 30 3.83 -0.49 -5.29
N PHE A 31 4.24 -1.64 -5.80
CA PHE A 31 5.07 -2.59 -5.07
C PHE A 31 6.51 -2.57 -5.58
N LEU A 32 7.44 -2.77 -4.66
CA LEU A 32 8.84 -2.94 -5.04
C LEU A 32 9.01 -4.23 -5.84
N GLN A 33 9.93 -4.21 -6.79
CA GLN A 33 10.37 -5.41 -7.48
C GLN A 33 11.33 -6.23 -6.61
N GLN A 34 11.43 -7.51 -6.84
CA GLN A 34 12.29 -8.42 -6.05
C GLN A 34 13.76 -7.96 -5.98
N LYS A 35 14.27 -7.37 -7.06
CA LYS A 35 15.64 -6.82 -7.13
C LYS A 35 15.91 -5.69 -6.13
N ASP A 36 14.87 -4.97 -5.70
CA ASP A 36 14.97 -3.84 -4.77
C ASP A 36 14.81 -4.26 -3.30
N TYR A 37 14.37 -5.49 -3.04
CA TYR A 37 14.03 -5.93 -1.68
C TYR A 37 15.18 -5.87 -0.68
N SER A 38 16.40 -6.28 -1.06
CA SER A 38 17.56 -6.25 -0.15
C SER A 38 17.90 -4.83 0.24
N ARG A 39 18.06 -3.93 -0.73
CA ARG A 39 18.40 -2.53 -0.49
C ARG A 39 17.41 -1.82 0.43
N PHE A 40 16.10 -2.04 0.24
CA PHE A 40 15.08 -1.47 1.12
C PHE A 40 15.01 -2.16 2.49
N ALA A 41 15.31 -3.45 2.58
CA ALA A 41 15.41 -4.16 3.86
C ALA A 41 16.63 -3.69 4.67
N ASP A 42 17.76 -3.42 4.03
CA ASP A 42 18.96 -2.87 4.67
C ASP A 42 18.69 -1.45 5.18
N CYS A 43 18.03 -0.62 4.39
CA CYS A 43 17.56 0.70 4.82
C CYS A 43 16.62 0.60 6.03
N GLN A 44 15.63 -0.31 6.00
CA GLN A 44 14.74 -0.57 7.14
C GLN A 44 15.53 -0.96 8.39
N ASN A 45 16.49 -1.88 8.27
CA ASN A 45 17.28 -2.36 9.38
C ASN A 45 18.13 -1.23 9.98
N GLY A 46 18.82 -0.46 9.14
CA GLY A 46 19.64 0.68 9.55
C GLY A 46 18.84 1.74 10.29
N LEU A 47 17.72 2.20 9.69
CA LEU A 47 16.87 3.22 10.31
C LEU A 47 16.17 2.72 11.58
N CYS A 48 15.71 1.47 11.61
CA CYS A 48 15.12 0.92 12.81
C CYS A 48 16.13 0.83 13.95
N SER A 49 17.39 0.44 13.67
CA SER A 49 18.47 0.42 14.64
C SER A 49 18.82 1.83 15.13
N GLN A 50 19.02 2.76 14.22
CA GLN A 50 19.34 4.17 14.51
C GLN A 50 18.30 4.84 15.42
N CYS A 51 17.01 4.60 15.13
CA CYS A 51 15.89 5.21 15.85
C CYS A 51 15.41 4.38 17.06
N GLY A 52 16.01 3.21 17.31
CA GLY A 52 15.58 2.30 18.37
C GLY A 52 14.14 1.81 18.18
N ILE A 53 13.74 1.53 16.94
CA ILE A 53 12.44 0.94 16.58
C ILE A 53 12.48 -0.56 16.86
N THR A 54 11.72 -1.01 17.83
CA THR A 54 11.63 -2.41 18.26
C THR A 54 10.33 -3.09 17.87
N GLY A 55 9.37 -2.32 17.34
CA GLY A 55 8.06 -2.81 16.97
C GLY A 55 8.03 -3.70 15.73
N SER A 56 6.84 -3.98 15.22
CA SER A 56 6.66 -4.93 14.10
C SER A 56 7.13 -4.35 12.77
N ARG A 57 8.16 -4.96 12.19
CA ARG A 57 8.67 -4.60 10.86
C ARG A 57 7.78 -5.18 9.75
N LEU A 58 7.65 -4.45 8.65
CA LEU A 58 7.05 -4.98 7.43
C LEU A 58 7.98 -6.00 6.78
N LEU A 59 7.40 -7.07 6.26
CA LEU A 59 8.11 -8.04 5.44
C LEU A 59 8.42 -7.42 4.07
N ARG A 60 9.62 -7.67 3.54
CA ARG A 60 10.12 -7.06 2.29
C ARG A 60 9.19 -7.21 1.08
N HIS A 61 8.51 -8.35 0.94
CA HIS A 61 7.55 -8.58 -0.14
C HIS A 61 6.23 -7.79 0.02
N ARG A 62 6.08 -7.08 1.13
CA ARG A 62 4.94 -6.20 1.42
C ARG A 62 5.28 -4.72 1.33
N PHE A 63 6.51 -4.37 0.96
CA PHE A 63 6.90 -2.98 0.74
C PHE A 63 6.13 -2.40 -0.45
N HIS A 64 5.37 -1.35 -0.19
CA HIS A 64 4.54 -0.70 -1.20
C HIS A 64 4.28 0.76 -0.84
N VAL A 65 3.95 1.55 -1.85
CA VAL A 65 3.33 2.87 -1.70
C VAL A 65 1.85 2.70 -1.97
N SER A 66 0.99 2.99 -0.97
CA SER A 66 -0.46 3.03 -1.19
C SER A 66 -0.84 4.28 -1.95
N LEU A 67 -1.60 4.17 -3.05
CA LEU A 67 -2.02 5.29 -3.89
C LEU A 67 -3.40 5.82 -3.49
N GLN A 68 -4.44 5.00 -3.64
CA GLN A 68 -5.82 5.34 -3.30
C GLN A 68 -6.47 4.21 -2.51
N HIS A 69 -7.18 4.58 -1.46
CA HIS A 69 -7.97 3.65 -0.65
C HIS A 69 -9.39 3.52 -1.23
N VAL A 70 -9.75 2.32 -1.67
CA VAL A 70 -11.09 2.04 -2.21
C VAL A 70 -12.10 1.84 -1.08
N GLY A 71 -11.71 1.15 -0.02
CA GLY A 71 -12.55 0.96 1.16
C GLY A 71 -12.16 -0.22 2.05
N ASP A 72 -12.78 -0.25 3.22
CA ASP A 72 -12.71 -1.37 4.17
C ASP A 72 -14.08 -2.06 4.20
N TYR A 73 -14.13 -3.39 3.94
CA TYR A 73 -15.38 -4.13 3.74
C TYR A 73 -15.44 -5.36 4.66
N LYS A 74 -16.53 -5.51 5.44
CA LYS A 74 -16.83 -6.76 6.16
C LYS A 74 -17.19 -7.87 5.16
N ARG A 75 -17.91 -7.51 4.09
CA ARG A 75 -18.23 -8.35 2.94
C ARG A 75 -17.95 -7.55 1.68
N LEU A 76 -16.91 -7.93 0.96
CA LEU A 76 -16.55 -7.28 -0.29
C LEU A 76 -17.52 -7.72 -1.39
N ARG A 77 -18.10 -6.73 -2.10
CA ARG A 77 -19.03 -6.98 -3.20
C ARG A 77 -18.27 -6.98 -4.52
N THR A 78 -18.58 -7.90 -5.42
CA THR A 78 -18.00 -8.00 -6.76
C THR A 78 -18.07 -6.68 -7.52
N LYS A 79 -19.20 -5.96 -7.43
CA LYS A 79 -19.36 -4.66 -8.08
C LYS A 79 -18.32 -3.63 -7.67
N THR A 80 -17.83 -3.68 -6.43
CA THR A 80 -16.78 -2.76 -5.94
C THR A 80 -15.44 -3.07 -6.59
N ILE A 81 -15.07 -4.35 -6.68
CA ILE A 81 -13.85 -4.78 -7.38
C ILE A 81 -13.93 -4.43 -8.86
N PHE A 82 -15.09 -4.66 -9.48
CA PHE A 82 -15.31 -4.34 -10.90
C PHE A 82 -15.18 -2.84 -11.17
N ALA A 83 -15.79 -1.98 -10.35
CA ALA A 83 -15.67 -0.52 -10.45
C ALA A 83 -14.22 -0.07 -10.26
N ALA A 84 -13.51 -0.60 -9.26
CA ALA A 84 -12.10 -0.32 -9.07
C ALA A 84 -11.26 -0.81 -10.26
N ALA A 85 -11.50 -2.02 -10.78
CA ALA A 85 -10.80 -2.51 -11.96
C ALA A 85 -10.98 -1.60 -13.18
N ARG A 86 -12.20 -1.10 -13.42
CA ARG A 86 -12.48 -0.15 -14.50
C ARG A 86 -11.75 1.17 -14.34
N SER A 87 -11.67 1.68 -13.10
CA SER A 87 -10.90 2.91 -12.80
C SER A 87 -9.42 2.73 -13.16
N GLY A 88 -8.80 1.61 -12.76
CA GLY A 88 -7.39 1.34 -13.07
C GLY A 88 -7.12 1.19 -14.57
N ARG A 89 -8.01 0.54 -15.32
CA ARG A 89 -7.87 0.33 -16.77
C ARG A 89 -7.84 1.61 -17.61
N ARG A 90 -8.35 2.73 -17.07
CA ARG A 90 -8.33 4.03 -17.78
C ARG A 90 -7.05 4.83 -17.53
N ILE A 91 -6.19 4.36 -16.66
CA ILE A 91 -4.92 5.03 -16.41
C ILE A 91 -3.92 4.67 -17.50
N VAL A 92 -3.46 5.69 -18.20
CA VAL A 92 -2.35 5.59 -19.16
C VAL A 92 -1.24 6.52 -18.66
N MET A 93 -0.09 5.96 -18.31
CA MET A 93 1.03 6.69 -17.75
C MET A 93 2.32 5.90 -17.95
N SER A 94 3.44 6.59 -18.22
CA SER A 94 4.76 5.96 -18.35
C SER A 94 5.28 5.48 -16.99
N GLU A 95 6.23 4.53 -17.02
CA GLU A 95 7.00 4.17 -15.83
C GLU A 95 7.76 5.38 -15.29
N PHE A 96 7.96 5.40 -13.98
CA PHE A 96 8.66 6.52 -13.31
C PHE A 96 9.40 6.06 -12.06
N GLU A 97 10.37 6.85 -11.66
CA GLU A 97 11.10 6.64 -10.42
C GLU A 97 10.36 7.23 -9.22
N VAL A 98 10.31 6.46 -8.14
CA VAL A 98 9.82 6.92 -6.83
C VAL A 98 11.03 7.02 -5.90
N THR A 99 11.37 8.24 -5.50
CA THR A 99 12.55 8.54 -4.66
C THR A 99 12.11 8.96 -3.26
N PHE A 100 12.77 8.42 -2.25
CA PHE A 100 12.56 8.75 -0.83
C PHE A 100 13.78 9.47 -0.30
N ARG A 101 13.57 10.64 0.33
CA ARG A 101 14.62 11.48 0.90
C ARG A 101 14.45 11.77 2.37
N HIS A 102 13.33 11.38 2.95
CA HIS A 102 13.01 11.60 4.35
C HIS A 102 12.36 10.38 4.96
N PHE A 103 12.44 10.28 6.28
CA PHE A 103 11.67 9.34 7.07
C PHE A 103 11.03 10.03 8.28
N ARG A 104 9.96 9.45 8.79
CA ARG A 104 9.28 9.90 10.02
C ARG A 104 8.31 8.84 10.53
N SER A 105 7.72 9.08 11.70
CA SER A 105 6.50 8.38 12.09
C SER A 105 5.27 9.23 11.75
N PHE A 106 4.22 8.58 11.24
CA PHE A 106 2.91 9.22 11.16
C PHE A 106 2.14 9.08 12.47
N PRO A 107 1.25 10.02 12.81
CA PRO A 107 0.23 9.80 13.82
C PRO A 107 -0.55 8.53 13.47
N GLY A 108 -0.60 7.60 14.40
CA GLY A 108 -1.26 6.32 14.23
C GLY A 108 -2.38 6.14 15.24
N ARG A 109 -2.74 4.88 15.49
CA ARG A 109 -3.74 4.57 16.49
C ARG A 109 -3.19 4.91 17.90
N PRO A 110 -3.91 5.73 18.69
CA PRO A 110 -3.52 6.02 20.07
C PRO A 110 -3.55 4.75 20.95
N ALA A 111 -2.87 4.81 22.08
CA ALA A 111 -2.94 3.75 23.08
C ALA A 111 -4.38 3.61 23.60
N THR A 112 -4.80 2.38 23.85
CA THR A 112 -6.06 2.04 24.50
C THR A 112 -5.80 1.01 25.60
N ARG A 113 -6.77 0.81 26.51
CA ARG A 113 -6.63 -0.21 27.59
C ARG A 113 -6.29 -1.57 26.97
N GLY A 114 -5.12 -2.11 27.29
CA GLY A 114 -4.63 -3.39 26.78
C GLY A 114 -4.06 -3.39 25.35
N SER A 115 -3.87 -2.19 24.73
CA SER A 115 -3.25 -2.09 23.41
C SER A 115 -2.40 -0.82 23.30
N PRO A 116 -1.07 -0.95 23.12
CA PRO A 116 -0.17 0.20 23.02
C PRO A 116 -0.47 1.04 21.76
N ALA A 117 0.03 2.28 21.75
CA ALA A 117 0.02 3.13 20.57
C ALA A 117 0.71 2.42 19.40
N LYS A 118 0.27 2.73 18.18
CA LYS A 118 0.83 2.11 16.98
C LYS A 118 0.97 3.12 15.85
N HIS A 119 2.19 3.62 15.70
CA HIS A 119 2.56 4.63 14.72
C HIS A 119 3.27 3.98 13.53
N PRO A 120 2.85 4.22 12.27
CA PRO A 120 3.61 3.81 11.11
C PRO A 120 4.94 4.60 11.04
N PHE A 121 6.05 3.89 10.96
CA PHE A 121 7.38 4.43 10.66
C PHE A 121 7.61 4.28 9.16
N VAL A 122 7.79 5.39 8.46
CA VAL A 122 7.67 5.46 7.00
C VAL A 122 8.85 6.18 6.36
N LEU A 123 9.16 5.79 5.12
CA LEU A 123 9.90 6.62 4.17
C LEU A 123 8.90 7.54 3.47
N LEU A 124 9.26 8.81 3.29
CA LEU A 124 8.49 9.79 2.52
C LEU A 124 9.09 9.90 1.13
N ALA A 125 8.26 9.70 0.11
CA ALA A 125 8.66 9.93 -1.27
C ALA A 125 8.50 11.41 -1.64
N ASP A 126 9.30 11.82 -2.63
CA ASP A 126 9.16 13.12 -3.26
C ASP A 126 7.82 13.20 -4.00
N ASP A 127 7.28 14.42 -4.11
CA ASP A 127 6.14 14.68 -4.98
C ASP A 127 6.55 14.49 -6.45
N GLY A 128 5.55 14.29 -7.31
CA GLY A 128 5.80 14.13 -8.73
C GLY A 128 4.86 13.10 -9.38
N PRO A 129 5.36 12.23 -10.27
CA PRO A 129 4.53 11.28 -11.00
C PRO A 129 3.68 10.36 -10.11
N VAL A 130 4.17 10.03 -8.91
CA VAL A 130 3.40 9.22 -7.94
C VAL A 130 2.14 9.95 -7.45
N CYS A 131 2.23 11.27 -7.22
CA CYS A 131 1.10 12.10 -6.85
C CYS A 131 0.11 12.24 -8.01
N GLU A 132 0.61 12.41 -9.24
CA GLU A 132 -0.22 12.48 -10.44
C GLU A 132 -0.96 11.15 -10.69
N LEU A 133 -0.29 10.00 -10.53
CA LEU A 133 -0.95 8.69 -10.61
C LEU A 133 -2.08 8.57 -9.59
N SER A 134 -1.82 8.95 -8.33
CA SER A 134 -2.83 8.91 -7.27
C SER A 134 -4.02 9.83 -7.59
N ARG A 135 -3.78 11.04 -8.09
CA ARG A 135 -4.80 12.00 -8.48
C ARG A 135 -5.66 11.49 -9.64
N ARG A 136 -5.02 10.93 -10.69
CA ARG A 136 -5.75 10.32 -11.84
C ARG A 136 -6.61 9.15 -11.39
N LEU A 137 -6.07 8.25 -10.57
CA LEU A 137 -6.84 7.15 -10.00
C LEU A 137 -8.05 7.65 -9.20
N GLY A 138 -7.87 8.67 -8.37
CA GLY A 138 -8.96 9.28 -7.61
C GLY A 138 -10.07 9.82 -8.52
N ALA A 139 -9.72 10.51 -9.60
CA ALA A 139 -10.69 11.02 -10.57
C ALA A 139 -11.48 9.88 -11.25
N GLU A 140 -10.81 8.81 -11.68
CA GLU A 140 -11.46 7.65 -12.28
C GLU A 140 -12.31 6.86 -11.27
N MET A 141 -11.89 6.78 -10.01
CA MET A 141 -12.70 6.19 -8.94
C MET A 141 -14.01 6.95 -8.74
N LEU A 142 -13.98 8.28 -8.72
CA LEU A 142 -15.19 9.11 -8.61
C LEU A 142 -16.13 8.89 -9.79
N ARG A 143 -15.63 8.76 -11.03
CA ARG A 143 -16.43 8.42 -12.22
C ARG A 143 -17.14 7.07 -12.11
N GLU A 144 -16.53 6.12 -11.42
CA GLU A 144 -17.10 4.78 -11.16
C GLU A 144 -17.98 4.73 -9.89
N GLY A 145 -18.25 5.88 -9.26
CA GLY A 145 -19.08 5.98 -8.05
C GLY A 145 -18.38 5.48 -6.78
N LEU A 146 -17.06 5.37 -6.79
CA LEU A 146 -16.24 5.08 -5.62
C LEU A 146 -15.84 6.38 -4.93
N LYS A 147 -15.42 6.28 -3.67
CA LYS A 147 -14.84 7.41 -2.94
C LYS A 147 -13.36 7.54 -3.29
N ALA A 148 -12.88 8.75 -3.47
CA ALA A 148 -11.47 9.07 -3.56
C ALA A 148 -11.00 9.79 -2.29
N SER A 149 -9.70 9.69 -2.00
CA SER A 149 -9.07 10.38 -0.89
C SER A 149 -8.27 11.56 -1.42
N ASP A 150 -8.49 12.73 -0.83
CA ASP A 150 -7.65 13.92 -1.01
C ASP A 150 -6.51 13.90 0.02
N GLY A 151 -5.48 14.72 -0.16
CA GLY A 151 -4.35 14.83 0.78
C GLY A 151 -3.43 13.61 0.77
N PHE A 152 -3.18 13.06 -0.40
CA PHE A 152 -2.22 11.98 -0.58
C PHE A 152 -0.79 12.42 -0.20
N VAL A 153 -0.17 11.66 0.69
CA VAL A 153 1.25 11.78 1.05
C VAL A 153 1.95 10.49 0.63
N PRO A 154 2.78 10.51 -0.41
CA PRO A 154 3.43 9.30 -0.90
C PRO A 154 4.42 8.77 0.14
N HIS A 155 4.23 7.53 0.59
CA HIS A 155 5.08 6.94 1.61
C HIS A 155 5.15 5.41 1.50
N LEU A 156 6.27 4.85 2.01
CA LEU A 156 6.46 3.41 2.17
C LEU A 156 6.62 3.10 3.66
N THR A 157 5.75 2.25 4.19
CA THR A 157 5.82 1.86 5.59
C THR A 157 6.93 0.82 5.81
N LEU A 158 7.83 1.11 6.75
CA LEU A 158 8.90 0.22 7.17
C LEU A 158 8.50 -0.64 8.37
N ALA A 159 7.90 0.00 9.39
CA ALA A 159 7.57 -0.65 10.65
C ALA A 159 6.36 0.01 11.31
N TYR A 160 5.91 -0.60 12.39
CA TYR A 160 4.93 -0.02 13.31
C TYR A 160 5.51 -0.07 14.72
N ASP A 161 5.58 1.07 15.39
CA ASP A 161 6.16 1.19 16.73
C ASP A 161 5.32 2.10 17.62
N GLN A 162 5.66 2.18 18.90
CA GLN A 162 5.06 3.12 19.85
C GLN A 162 5.73 4.49 19.80
N LYS A 163 6.96 4.55 19.25
CA LYS A 163 7.73 5.79 19.13
C LYS A 163 7.21 6.65 18.00
N LEU A 164 7.17 7.96 18.27
CA LEU A 164 6.98 8.99 17.26
C LEU A 164 8.35 9.60 16.91
N ILE A 165 8.82 9.30 15.71
CA ILE A 165 10.08 9.82 15.18
C ILE A 165 9.77 11.08 14.36
N PRO A 166 10.39 12.23 14.65
CA PRO A 166 10.26 13.43 13.85
C PRO A 166 10.84 13.21 12.45
N GLN A 167 10.45 14.05 11.49
CA GLN A 167 10.98 13.97 10.15
C GLN A 167 12.47 14.27 10.11
N GLN A 168 13.21 13.41 9.44
CA GLN A 168 14.66 13.51 9.26
C GLN A 168 15.03 13.16 7.82
N PRO A 169 16.09 13.76 7.27
CA PRO A 169 16.59 13.43 5.96
C PRO A 169 17.32 12.08 5.95
N ILE A 170 17.33 11.44 4.78
CA ILE A 170 18.20 10.28 4.47
C ILE A 170 18.88 10.48 3.12
N GLY A 171 19.94 9.73 2.87
CA GLY A 171 20.46 9.56 1.52
C GLY A 171 19.35 8.99 0.60
N PRO A 172 19.26 9.45 -0.65
CA PRO A 172 18.17 9.09 -1.54
C PRO A 172 18.14 7.58 -1.78
N ILE A 173 16.96 6.98 -1.64
CA ILE A 173 16.69 5.60 -2.02
C ILE A 173 15.46 5.58 -2.92
N SER A 174 15.52 4.87 -4.05
CA SER A 174 14.47 4.90 -5.06
C SER A 174 14.18 3.53 -5.66
N PHE A 175 13.03 3.40 -6.32
CA PHE A 175 12.68 2.27 -7.19
C PHE A 175 11.90 2.76 -8.40
N VAL A 176 11.95 2.01 -9.49
CA VAL A 176 11.15 2.30 -10.69
C VAL A 176 9.81 1.62 -10.58
N ALA A 177 8.75 2.41 -10.58
CA ALA A 177 7.37 1.95 -10.67
C ALA A 177 7.05 1.57 -12.13
N ARG A 178 6.89 0.28 -12.42
CA ARG A 178 6.60 -0.27 -13.76
C ARG A 178 5.15 -0.71 -13.91
N GLU A 179 4.48 -0.87 -12.81
CA GLU A 179 3.08 -1.28 -12.75
C GLU A 179 2.44 -0.77 -11.46
N PHE A 180 1.14 -0.64 -11.45
CA PHE A 180 0.36 -0.48 -10.24
C PHE A 180 -0.69 -1.58 -10.16
N VAL A 181 -1.11 -1.90 -8.95
CA VAL A 181 -1.98 -3.05 -8.70
C VAL A 181 -3.19 -2.67 -7.86
N LEU A 182 -4.31 -3.35 -8.10
CA LEU A 182 -5.42 -3.39 -7.15
C LEU A 182 -5.12 -4.45 -6.10
N VAL A 183 -5.16 -4.09 -4.84
CA VAL A 183 -4.87 -4.97 -3.71
C VAL A 183 -6.14 -5.25 -2.93
N HIS A 184 -6.46 -6.52 -2.77
CA HIS A 184 -7.43 -6.99 -1.80
C HIS A 184 -6.64 -7.56 -0.59
N SER A 185 -6.57 -6.80 0.47
CA SER A 185 -5.88 -7.17 1.71
C SER A 185 -6.82 -7.94 2.63
N LEU A 186 -6.64 -9.24 2.71
CA LEU A 186 -7.29 -10.15 3.65
C LEU A 186 -6.66 -9.95 5.05
N ARG A 187 -7.06 -8.86 5.74
CA ARG A 187 -6.39 -8.39 6.96
C ARG A 187 -6.32 -9.44 8.07
N GLY A 188 -7.34 -10.26 8.17
CA GLY A 188 -7.37 -11.36 9.12
C GLY A 188 -6.34 -12.45 8.85
N LEU A 189 -6.04 -12.69 7.59
CA LEU A 189 -5.11 -13.73 7.12
C LEU A 189 -3.70 -13.19 6.86
N LYS A 190 -3.47 -11.87 7.02
CA LYS A 190 -2.22 -11.18 6.65
C LYS A 190 -1.78 -11.49 5.21
N LYS A 191 -2.73 -11.66 4.29
CA LYS A 191 -2.52 -12.03 2.89
C LYS A 191 -2.97 -10.90 1.97
N TYR A 192 -2.25 -10.70 0.86
CA TYR A 192 -2.66 -9.85 -0.26
C TYR A 192 -3.07 -10.73 -1.43
N VAL A 193 -4.16 -10.36 -2.08
CA VAL A 193 -4.61 -10.86 -3.37
C VAL A 193 -4.55 -9.67 -4.33
N PHE A 194 -4.13 -9.90 -5.55
CA PHE A 194 -4.01 -8.88 -6.58
C PHE A 194 -5.03 -9.17 -7.69
N PRO A 195 -6.25 -8.63 -7.60
CA PRO A 195 -7.30 -8.87 -8.59
C PRO A 195 -6.93 -8.37 -9.97
N GLU A 196 -6.21 -7.26 -10.05
CA GLU A 196 -5.79 -6.62 -11.31
C GLU A 196 -4.42 -5.96 -11.15
N CYS A 197 -3.68 -5.91 -12.27
CA CYS A 197 -2.39 -5.24 -12.40
C CYS A 197 -2.35 -4.51 -13.74
N TRP A 198 -1.83 -3.30 -13.77
CA TRP A 198 -1.72 -2.47 -14.96
C TRP A 198 -0.29 -1.99 -15.15
N PRO A 199 0.29 -2.18 -16.35
CA PRO A 199 1.62 -1.69 -16.64
C PRO A 199 1.62 -0.15 -16.74
N LEU A 200 2.72 0.44 -16.32
CA LEU A 200 3.12 1.80 -16.61
C LEU A 200 4.08 1.71 -17.80
N SER A 201 3.58 1.93 -19.00
CA SER A 201 4.33 1.77 -20.25
C SER A 201 4.60 3.12 -20.88
N ALA A 202 5.78 3.26 -21.52
CA ALA A 202 6.01 4.41 -22.39
C ALA A 202 4.94 4.43 -23.49
N MET A 203 4.38 5.62 -23.74
CA MET A 203 3.55 5.87 -24.93
C MET A 203 4.42 5.89 -26.17
#